data_b3212b1f012237b5d307583330f9e8bf
#
_entry.id   b3212b1f012237b5d307583330f9e8bf
#
_cell.length_a   1.000
_cell.length_b   1.000
_cell.length_c   1.000
_cell.angle_alpha   90.00
_cell.angle_beta   90.00
_cell.angle_gamma   90.00
#
_symmetry.space_group_name_H-M   'P 1'
#
loop_
_entity.id
_entity.type
_entity.pdbx_description
1 polymer ?
#
loop_
_entity_poly.entity_id
_entity_poly.type
_entity_poly.pdbx_seq_one_letter_code
_entity_poly.pdbx_strand_id
1 'polypeptide(L)'
;MTPCSESLTEAARPIPLLTPRKQTRIATWNVRTMFETGKTRQVAREMKNYKIGILGLSETRWLQTGQMRLSTGEKLLYSGHTEDGAPHANGVALMLAPEAQRALIGWEPVNERIITAKFLTKKKQIKLNVIQCYAPTNDADEDKKDDFYQQLQAVIEKVGKKDITILMGDVNAKIGTDNTGYEEIMGTHGLGVMNESGERFADFCALNQLVIGGSIFQHKRIHKATWISPDHVTENQIDHICISQKFRRSWKDVRVMRGADVSSDHHLLTTTVRLRLRRYSTTKDTRTKYNVGLLRSTDTQAAFKISLANRFQTLQELIEEDEMDIETQWEQSKKVWLDTCQEVLGKKKTHHKEWISADTVRKVEARKEKKAVLNRSRTRAEKAKAQEEYTVVNKEVKGSIKKDKRDFIDDLAGQAEEAAGQGNLKELYLVTRRLAGKFQHTDKPVKDKNGNILTTMEEQKERWAEHFKELLNRPPPEDPPDIPPAKDELPISCDRPSKTEIKKAIMMLKSGKAAGPDEIPPEAIKADLDTAVNILYDLFSKVWREEQVPSQWKEGL
;
A
#
# COMPACT_ATOMS: atom_id res chain seq x y z
N MET A 1 15.67 57.56 27.41
CA MET A 1 15.19 56.18 27.54
C MET A 1 14.84 55.65 26.17
N THR A 2 15.74 54.90 25.56
CA THR A 2 15.61 54.31 24.24
C THR A 2 14.82 53.03 24.33
N PRO A 3 13.83 52.74 23.48
CA PRO A 3 13.12 51.45 23.53
C PRO A 3 13.99 50.36 22.91
N CYS A 4 14.12 49.30 23.65
CA CYS A 4 14.77 48.07 23.26
C CYS A 4 14.03 47.43 22.08
N SER A 5 14.67 47.26 20.94
CA SER A 5 14.15 46.56 19.80
C SER A 5 14.12 45.06 20.09
N GLU A 6 12.92 44.52 20.27
CA GLU A 6 12.71 43.07 20.24
C GLU A 6 13.09 42.54 18.86
N SER A 7 14.15 41.75 18.81
CA SER A 7 14.55 41.02 17.62
C SER A 7 13.47 39.98 17.27
N LEU A 8 12.82 40.17 16.12
CA LEU A 8 11.97 39.20 15.47
C LEU A 8 12.82 37.93 15.22
N THR A 9 12.65 36.93 16.05
CA THR A 9 13.25 35.61 15.83
C THR A 9 12.71 35.05 14.52
N GLU A 10 13.61 34.89 13.55
CA GLU A 10 13.36 34.20 12.27
C GLU A 10 12.55 32.93 12.52
N ALA A 11 11.36 32.85 11.94
CA ALA A 11 10.50 31.67 12.00
C ALA A 11 11.21 30.50 11.31
N ALA A 12 11.81 29.64 12.12
CA ALA A 12 12.53 28.47 11.63
C ALA A 12 11.63 27.64 10.70
N ARG A 13 12.11 27.33 9.49
CA ARG A 13 11.36 26.54 8.50
C ARG A 13 10.85 25.24 9.12
N PRO A 14 9.56 24.89 8.91
CA PRO A 14 8.99 23.69 9.52
C PRO A 14 9.70 22.43 9.03
N ILE A 15 10.13 21.58 9.98
CA ILE A 15 10.87 20.34 9.73
C ILE A 15 9.92 19.15 9.86
N PRO A 16 9.83 18.25 8.86
CA PRO A 16 8.92 17.12 8.92
C PRO A 16 9.26 16.14 10.04
N LEU A 17 8.26 15.73 10.83
CA LEU A 17 8.38 14.80 11.96
C LEU A 17 8.60 13.35 11.49
N LEU A 18 7.75 12.86 10.59
CA LEU A 18 7.83 11.49 10.08
C LEU A 18 8.58 11.45 8.74
N THR A 19 9.63 10.63 8.71
CA THR A 19 10.43 10.41 7.50
C THR A 19 10.66 8.91 7.28
N PRO A 20 10.99 8.46 6.05
CA PRO A 20 11.34 7.06 5.79
C PRO A 20 12.65 6.61 6.45
N ARG A 21 13.51 7.54 6.85
CA ARG A 21 14.83 7.24 7.43
C ARG A 21 14.82 7.29 8.96
N LYS A 22 14.07 8.21 9.58
CA LYS A 22 14.05 8.42 11.03
C LYS A 22 12.85 7.71 11.65
N GLN A 23 13.06 7.06 12.81
CA GLN A 23 12.00 6.55 13.67
C GLN A 23 11.57 7.64 14.65
N THR A 24 10.27 7.74 14.88
CA THR A 24 9.67 8.65 15.87
C THR A 24 8.93 7.81 16.88
N ARG A 25 9.15 8.04 18.16
CA ARG A 25 8.35 7.44 19.23
C ARG A 25 7.18 8.35 19.55
N ILE A 26 6.00 7.75 19.64
CA ILE A 26 4.75 8.39 20.06
C ILE A 26 4.22 7.55 21.22
N ALA A 27 3.65 8.19 22.22
CA ALA A 27 3.22 7.51 23.43
C ALA A 27 1.94 8.11 23.98
N THR A 28 1.24 7.33 24.80
CA THR A 28 0.11 7.80 25.62
C THR A 28 0.27 7.33 27.06
N TRP A 29 -0.19 8.13 27.99
CA TRP A 29 -0.12 7.84 29.43
C TRP A 29 -1.27 8.50 30.20
N ASN A 30 -2.02 7.74 30.95
CA ASN A 30 -2.92 8.27 31.94
C ASN A 30 -2.08 8.57 33.21
N VAL A 31 -1.99 9.84 33.57
CA VAL A 31 -1.13 10.34 34.68
C VAL A 31 -1.91 10.60 35.96
N ARG A 32 -3.23 10.31 35.95
CA ARG A 32 -4.21 10.55 37.03
C ARG A 32 -4.36 12.01 37.44
N THR A 33 -3.32 12.78 37.36
CA THR A 33 -3.36 14.24 37.61
C THR A 33 -2.06 14.89 37.16
N MET A 34 -2.16 16.10 36.67
CA MET A 34 -1.03 17.02 36.44
C MET A 34 -1.10 18.23 37.37
N PHE A 35 -2.06 18.23 38.31
CA PHE A 35 -2.31 19.35 39.23
C PHE A 35 -1.24 19.45 40.33
N GLU A 36 -0.57 18.36 40.65
CA GLU A 36 0.48 18.31 41.66
C GLU A 36 1.74 19.08 41.23
N THR A 37 2.31 19.84 42.16
CA THR A 37 3.54 20.59 41.90
C THR A 37 4.69 19.67 41.50
N GLY A 38 5.34 19.99 40.36
CA GLY A 38 6.48 19.21 39.85
C GLY A 38 6.11 18.01 38.95
N LYS A 39 4.85 17.58 38.93
CA LYS A 39 4.38 16.45 38.10
C LYS A 39 4.71 16.65 36.63
N THR A 40 4.48 17.85 36.10
CA THR A 40 4.80 18.21 34.72
C THR A 40 6.29 18.01 34.39
N ARG A 41 7.18 18.33 35.33
CA ARG A 41 8.63 18.09 35.16
C ARG A 41 8.98 16.60 35.17
N GLN A 42 8.32 15.81 36.02
CA GLN A 42 8.52 14.35 36.05
C GLN A 42 8.11 13.73 34.71
N VAL A 43 6.93 14.07 34.19
CA VAL A 43 6.45 13.63 32.88
C VAL A 43 7.42 14.04 31.77
N ALA A 44 7.89 15.28 31.76
CA ALA A 44 8.85 15.77 30.76
C ALA A 44 10.20 15.03 30.83
N ARG A 45 10.66 14.67 32.05
CA ARG A 45 11.86 13.86 32.27
C ARG A 45 11.69 12.45 31.69
N GLU A 46 10.57 11.79 31.96
CA GLU A 46 10.29 10.46 31.41
C GLU A 46 10.15 10.51 29.89
N MET A 47 9.46 11.52 29.35
CA MET A 47 9.39 11.74 27.90
C MET A 47 10.80 11.79 27.27
N LYS A 48 11.76 12.44 27.94
CA LYS A 48 13.15 12.57 27.49
C LYS A 48 13.93 11.25 27.62
N ASN A 49 13.78 10.56 28.76
CA ASN A 49 14.40 9.26 29.03
C ASN A 49 14.04 8.22 27.95
N TYR A 50 12.77 8.16 27.57
CA TYR A 50 12.28 7.24 26.54
C TYR A 50 12.36 7.78 25.11
N LYS A 51 12.92 8.99 24.90
CA LYS A 51 13.10 9.65 23.59
C LYS A 51 11.77 9.74 22.82
N ILE A 52 10.71 10.16 23.50
CA ILE A 52 9.38 10.30 22.93
C ILE A 52 9.28 11.65 22.21
N GLY A 53 8.76 11.65 20.98
CA GLY A 53 8.54 12.86 20.20
C GLY A 53 7.20 13.53 20.50
N ILE A 54 6.15 12.72 20.69
CA ILE A 54 4.79 13.16 21.05
C ILE A 54 4.30 12.26 22.17
N LEU A 55 3.88 12.85 23.28
CA LEU A 55 3.28 12.17 24.41
C LEU A 55 1.87 12.70 24.66
N GLY A 56 0.87 11.83 24.50
CA GLY A 56 -0.50 12.10 24.92
C GLY A 56 -0.68 11.82 26.40
N LEU A 57 -1.44 12.66 27.07
CA LEU A 57 -1.73 12.55 28.48
C LEU A 57 -3.24 12.52 28.70
N SER A 58 -3.71 11.63 29.55
CA SER A 58 -5.09 11.55 30.03
C SER A 58 -5.15 11.85 31.51
N GLU A 59 -6.30 12.30 31.97
CA GLU A 59 -6.58 12.73 33.36
C GLU A 59 -5.61 13.81 33.84
N THR A 60 -5.41 14.87 33.06
CA THR A 60 -4.58 15.99 33.50
C THR A 60 -5.23 16.74 34.66
N ARG A 61 -6.56 16.68 34.77
CA ARG A 61 -7.41 17.37 35.73
C ARG A 61 -7.24 18.88 35.74
N TRP A 62 -6.71 19.42 34.66
CA TRP A 62 -6.61 20.85 34.46
C TRP A 62 -7.93 21.40 33.95
N LEU A 63 -8.28 22.57 34.42
CA LEU A 63 -9.35 23.39 33.87
C LEU A 63 -8.79 24.23 32.71
N GLN A 64 -9.65 24.73 31.85
CA GLN A 64 -9.33 25.58 30.71
C GLN A 64 -8.57 24.84 29.59
N THR A 65 -8.35 25.55 28.52
CA THR A 65 -7.60 25.11 27.36
C THR A 65 -6.44 26.07 27.10
N GLY A 66 -5.34 25.55 26.58
CA GLY A 66 -4.21 26.41 26.28
C GLY A 66 -2.96 25.68 25.82
N GLN A 67 -1.90 26.45 25.74
CA GLN A 67 -0.58 25.95 25.44
C GLN A 67 0.48 26.65 26.32
N MET A 68 1.50 25.91 26.72
CA MET A 68 2.64 26.47 27.42
C MET A 68 3.95 25.84 26.99
N ARG A 69 5.04 26.54 27.13
CA ARG A 69 6.39 26.01 26.93
C ARG A 69 7.04 25.78 28.29
N LEU A 70 7.54 24.57 28.48
CA LEU A 70 8.24 24.22 29.71
C LEU A 70 9.67 24.76 29.67
N SER A 71 10.24 25.03 30.84
CA SER A 71 11.64 25.45 31.01
C SER A 71 12.64 24.40 30.47
N THR A 72 12.22 23.14 30.36
CA THR A 72 12.97 22.01 29.85
C THR A 72 12.92 21.91 28.32
N GLY A 73 12.13 22.77 27.64
CA GLY A 73 12.07 22.94 26.17
C GLY A 73 10.87 22.30 25.50
N GLU A 74 10.12 21.42 26.16
CA GLU A 74 8.92 20.80 25.63
C GLU A 74 7.77 21.81 25.54
N LYS A 75 6.86 21.62 24.58
CA LYS A 75 5.62 22.37 24.45
C LYS A 75 4.45 21.48 24.89
N LEU A 76 3.61 22.01 25.75
CA LEU A 76 2.41 21.33 26.21
C LEU A 76 1.17 22.04 25.67
N LEU A 77 0.31 21.26 25.04
CA LEU A 77 -1.02 21.64 24.54
C LEU A 77 -2.03 20.92 25.43
N TYR A 78 -3.03 21.62 25.98
CA TYR A 78 -3.97 20.99 26.91
C TYR A 78 -5.40 21.45 26.69
N SER A 79 -6.33 20.58 27.05
CA SER A 79 -7.77 20.78 26.95
C SER A 79 -8.44 20.23 28.20
N GLY A 80 -9.12 21.07 28.92
CA GLY A 80 -9.89 20.75 30.11
C GLY A 80 -11.28 21.34 30.05
N HIS A 81 -12.01 21.32 31.17
CA HIS A 81 -13.30 21.95 31.28
C HIS A 81 -13.19 23.46 31.08
N THR A 82 -14.15 24.04 30.36
CA THR A 82 -14.20 25.48 30.08
C THR A 82 -15.22 26.20 30.96
N GLU A 83 -16.05 25.49 31.69
CA GLU A 83 -17.10 26.04 32.56
C GLU A 83 -16.53 26.46 33.91
N ASP A 84 -16.93 27.64 34.37
CA ASP A 84 -16.57 28.14 35.71
C ASP A 84 -17.17 27.26 36.81
N GLY A 85 -16.31 26.79 37.72
CA GLY A 85 -16.73 25.90 38.80
C GLY A 85 -16.82 24.42 38.45
N ALA A 86 -16.40 24.03 37.26
CA ALA A 86 -16.31 22.62 36.87
C ALA A 86 -15.37 21.82 37.80
N PRO A 87 -15.66 20.55 38.06
CA PRO A 87 -14.79 19.71 38.88
C PRO A 87 -13.43 19.49 38.21
N HIS A 88 -12.37 19.38 39.01
CA HIS A 88 -11.03 18.97 38.53
C HIS A 88 -11.03 17.48 38.12
N ALA A 89 -11.76 17.16 37.07
CA ALA A 89 -11.91 15.83 36.50
C ALA A 89 -11.55 15.85 35.02
N ASN A 90 -11.28 14.69 34.45
CA ASN A 90 -10.93 14.55 33.02
C ASN A 90 -9.66 15.36 32.66
N GLY A 91 -9.67 15.96 31.48
CA GLY A 91 -8.56 16.72 30.92
C GLY A 91 -7.57 15.87 30.11
N VAL A 92 -7.23 16.34 28.94
CA VAL A 92 -6.27 15.70 28.03
C VAL A 92 -5.21 16.69 27.58
N ALA A 93 -4.02 16.18 27.27
CA ALA A 93 -2.95 17.03 26.77
C ALA A 93 -2.03 16.31 25.77
N LEU A 94 -1.27 17.10 25.01
CA LEU A 94 -0.19 16.64 24.14
C LEU A 94 1.11 17.37 24.51
N MET A 95 2.10 16.62 24.98
CA MET A 95 3.44 17.13 25.23
C MET A 95 4.32 16.83 24.03
N LEU A 96 4.96 17.87 23.50
CA LEU A 96 5.72 17.84 22.24
C LEU A 96 7.20 18.11 22.50
N ALA A 97 8.05 17.20 22.07
CA ALA A 97 9.49 17.44 22.02
C ALA A 97 9.84 18.55 21.00
N PRO A 98 10.99 19.22 21.10
CA PRO A 98 11.38 20.32 20.20
C PRO A 98 11.28 19.98 18.70
N GLU A 99 11.52 18.73 18.33
CA GLU A 99 11.39 18.28 16.94
C GLU A 99 9.93 18.21 16.49
N ALA A 100 9.02 17.75 17.36
CA ALA A 100 7.59 17.70 17.06
C ALA A 100 6.98 19.11 17.01
N GLN A 101 7.45 20.03 17.86
CA GLN A 101 7.03 21.44 17.80
C GLN A 101 7.31 22.07 16.44
N ARG A 102 8.51 21.83 15.87
CA ARG A 102 8.89 22.35 14.53
C ARG A 102 8.06 21.76 13.39
N ALA A 103 7.44 20.61 13.61
CA ALA A 103 6.58 19.97 12.64
C ALA A 103 5.08 20.28 12.84
N LEU A 104 4.71 20.93 13.93
CA LEU A 104 3.32 21.23 14.27
C LEU A 104 2.74 22.21 13.24
N ILE A 105 1.61 21.84 12.64
CA ILE A 105 0.85 22.69 11.71
C ILE A 105 -0.24 23.45 12.49
N GLY A 106 -0.93 22.74 13.39
CA GLY A 106 -2.02 23.26 14.19
C GLY A 106 -2.52 22.21 15.16
N TRP A 107 -3.33 22.64 16.10
CA TRP A 107 -3.97 21.79 17.10
C TRP A 107 -5.34 22.34 17.44
N GLU A 108 -6.23 21.49 17.94
CA GLU A 108 -7.60 21.83 18.30
C GLU A 108 -7.94 21.16 19.64
N PRO A 109 -8.32 21.94 20.67
CA PRO A 109 -8.96 21.43 21.87
C PRO A 109 -10.43 21.17 21.55
N VAL A 110 -10.82 19.90 21.40
CA VAL A 110 -12.20 19.55 21.06
C VAL A 110 -13.10 19.69 22.29
N ASN A 111 -12.68 19.05 23.39
CA ASN A 111 -13.32 19.13 24.71
C ASN A 111 -12.34 18.62 25.81
N GLU A 112 -12.82 18.42 27.01
CA GLU A 112 -12.04 17.90 28.13
C GLU A 112 -11.58 16.45 27.98
N ARG A 113 -12.10 15.74 26.96
CA ARG A 113 -11.78 14.32 26.68
C ARG A 113 -11.05 14.08 25.37
N ILE A 114 -11.00 15.07 24.48
CA ILE A 114 -10.43 14.90 23.13
C ILE A 114 -9.61 16.14 22.76
N ILE A 115 -8.36 15.94 22.36
CA ILE A 115 -7.47 16.94 21.78
C ILE A 115 -6.81 16.41 20.52
N THR A 116 -6.66 17.25 19.51
CA THR A 116 -6.03 16.87 18.24
C THR A 116 -4.86 17.77 17.89
N ALA A 117 -3.87 17.20 17.19
CA ALA A 117 -2.77 17.98 16.65
C ALA A 117 -2.33 17.41 15.28
N LYS A 118 -1.97 18.30 14.39
CA LYS A 118 -1.60 18.02 13.00
C LYS A 118 -0.16 18.38 12.73
N PHE A 119 0.60 17.45 12.13
CA PHE A 119 2.04 17.58 11.92
C PHE A 119 2.42 17.35 10.46
N LEU A 120 3.51 18.02 10.04
CA LEU A 120 4.14 17.81 8.75
C LEU A 120 4.87 16.46 8.69
N THR A 121 4.74 15.78 7.54
CA THR A 121 5.57 14.62 7.19
C THR A 121 6.47 14.93 6.00
N LYS A 122 7.44 14.09 5.73
CA LYS A 122 8.33 14.25 4.56
C LYS A 122 7.56 14.31 3.23
N LYS A 123 6.39 13.70 3.15
CA LYS A 123 5.49 13.77 1.98
C LYS A 123 4.54 14.97 2.16
N LYS A 124 4.73 16.04 1.39
CA LYS A 124 3.92 17.27 1.48
C LYS A 124 2.40 17.05 1.45
N GLN A 125 1.95 16.02 0.73
CA GLN A 125 0.52 15.67 0.57
C GLN A 125 -0.05 14.77 1.68
N ILE A 126 0.78 14.28 2.61
CA ILE A 126 0.36 13.39 3.69
C ILE A 126 0.74 14.06 5.01
N LYS A 127 -0.23 14.32 5.85
CA LYS A 127 -0.02 14.88 7.19
C LYS A 127 -0.19 13.79 8.23
N LEU A 128 0.36 14.01 9.42
CA LEU A 128 0.11 13.16 10.58
C LEU A 128 -0.88 13.88 11.48
N ASN A 129 -2.01 13.25 11.75
CA ASN A 129 -2.99 13.70 12.72
C ASN A 129 -2.88 12.79 13.95
N VAL A 130 -2.67 13.38 15.11
CA VAL A 130 -2.62 12.70 16.40
C VAL A 130 -3.82 13.15 17.20
N ILE A 131 -4.62 12.19 17.66
CA ILE A 131 -5.81 12.38 18.46
C ILE A 131 -5.54 11.70 19.79
N GLN A 132 -5.50 12.47 20.87
CA GLN A 132 -5.44 11.95 22.23
C GLN A 132 -6.83 11.99 22.83
N CYS A 133 -7.27 10.89 23.44
CA CYS A 133 -8.58 10.80 24.05
C CYS A 133 -8.54 10.18 25.47
N TYR A 134 -9.61 10.44 26.22
CA TYR A 134 -9.91 9.83 27.51
C TYR A 134 -11.39 9.45 27.54
N ALA A 135 -11.68 8.17 27.32
CA ALA A 135 -13.04 7.67 27.25
C ALA A 135 -13.71 7.61 28.64
N PRO A 136 -15.06 7.64 28.70
CA PRO A 136 -15.78 7.32 29.93
C PRO A 136 -15.40 5.92 30.44
N THR A 137 -15.48 5.73 31.76
CA THR A 137 -15.24 4.44 32.40
C THR A 137 -16.32 3.42 32.00
N ASN A 138 -16.03 2.12 32.20
CA ASN A 138 -16.97 1.06 31.85
C ASN A 138 -18.32 1.22 32.61
N ASP A 139 -18.29 1.78 33.81
CA ASP A 139 -19.48 1.96 34.67
C ASP A 139 -20.22 3.30 34.39
N ALA A 140 -19.78 4.09 33.41
CA ALA A 140 -20.46 5.32 33.03
C ALA A 140 -21.75 5.01 32.26
N ASP A 141 -22.71 5.96 32.34
CA ASP A 141 -23.98 5.87 31.59
C ASP A 141 -23.74 5.68 30.08
N GLU A 142 -24.61 4.91 29.46
CA GLU A 142 -24.52 4.63 28.00
C GLU A 142 -24.58 5.91 27.16
N ASP A 143 -25.44 6.86 27.52
CA ASP A 143 -25.55 8.15 26.83
C ASP A 143 -24.20 8.91 26.79
N LYS A 144 -23.46 8.90 27.91
CA LYS A 144 -22.13 9.52 27.97
C LYS A 144 -21.10 8.80 27.09
N LYS A 145 -21.21 7.48 26.97
CA LYS A 145 -20.36 6.69 26.07
C LYS A 145 -20.70 6.99 24.61
N ASP A 146 -21.99 7.05 24.27
CA ASP A 146 -22.45 7.36 22.92
C ASP A 146 -22.04 8.77 22.50
N ASP A 147 -22.24 9.77 23.35
CA ASP A 147 -21.78 11.14 23.11
C ASP A 147 -20.28 11.23 22.84
N PHE A 148 -19.48 10.51 23.64
CA PHE A 148 -18.04 10.47 23.44
C PHE A 148 -17.65 9.88 22.07
N TYR A 149 -18.22 8.75 21.70
CA TYR A 149 -17.91 8.12 20.41
C TYR A 149 -18.45 8.92 19.21
N GLN A 150 -19.59 9.60 19.36
CA GLN A 150 -20.12 10.51 18.34
C GLN A 150 -19.18 11.71 18.12
N GLN A 151 -18.70 12.32 19.20
CA GLN A 151 -17.73 13.42 19.12
C GLN A 151 -16.39 12.96 18.52
N LEU A 152 -15.91 11.79 18.91
CA LEU A 152 -14.70 11.19 18.34
C LEU A 152 -14.85 10.88 16.85
N GLN A 153 -16.04 10.41 16.43
CA GLN A 153 -16.38 10.18 15.03
C GLN A 153 -16.33 11.49 14.24
N ALA A 154 -16.93 12.56 14.73
CA ALA A 154 -16.90 13.87 14.09
C ALA A 154 -15.46 14.42 13.91
N VAL A 155 -14.56 14.12 14.86
CA VAL A 155 -13.14 14.47 14.75
C VAL A 155 -12.44 13.67 13.66
N ILE A 156 -12.68 12.35 13.57
CA ILE A 156 -12.05 11.51 12.56
C ILE A 156 -12.52 11.87 11.15
N GLU A 157 -13.77 12.23 10.98
CA GLU A 157 -14.34 12.62 9.67
C GLU A 157 -13.70 13.90 9.11
N LYS A 158 -13.24 14.81 9.96
CA LYS A 158 -12.49 16.01 9.56
C LYS A 158 -11.07 15.69 9.07
N VAL A 159 -10.56 14.48 9.31
CA VAL A 159 -9.22 14.09 8.89
C VAL A 159 -9.18 13.72 7.41
N GLY A 160 -8.22 14.24 6.68
CA GLY A 160 -8.07 13.94 5.26
C GLY A 160 -7.84 12.45 4.98
N LYS A 161 -8.59 11.84 4.05
CA LYS A 161 -8.52 10.42 3.68
C LYS A 161 -7.11 9.92 3.28
N LYS A 162 -6.21 10.81 2.93
CA LYS A 162 -4.80 10.50 2.57
C LYS A 162 -3.84 10.62 3.75
N ASP A 163 -4.27 11.23 4.84
CA ASP A 163 -3.44 11.51 6.00
C ASP A 163 -3.25 10.27 6.88
N ILE A 164 -2.20 10.30 7.70
CA ILE A 164 -1.96 9.30 8.75
C ILE A 164 -2.75 9.74 9.97
N THR A 165 -3.61 8.88 10.48
CA THR A 165 -4.30 9.09 11.76
C THR A 165 -3.69 8.18 12.80
N ILE A 166 -3.30 8.76 13.94
CA ILE A 166 -2.98 8.03 15.16
C ILE A 166 -3.99 8.46 16.21
N LEU A 167 -4.84 7.53 16.62
CA LEU A 167 -5.74 7.67 17.76
C LEU A 167 -5.10 6.97 18.96
N MET A 168 -4.98 7.65 20.07
CA MET A 168 -4.37 7.09 21.27
C MET A 168 -5.01 7.64 22.54
N GLY A 169 -4.90 6.91 23.62
CA GLY A 169 -5.41 7.34 24.91
C GLY A 169 -5.83 6.19 25.80
N ASP A 170 -6.36 6.56 26.96
CA ASP A 170 -7.09 5.66 27.82
C ASP A 170 -8.54 5.57 27.32
N VAL A 171 -8.87 4.41 26.77
CA VAL A 171 -10.17 4.14 26.14
C VAL A 171 -11.10 3.37 27.09
N ASN A 172 -10.61 2.99 28.26
CA ASN A 172 -11.34 2.18 29.25
C ASN A 172 -11.99 0.91 28.66
N ALA A 173 -11.34 0.32 27.65
CA ALA A 173 -11.86 -0.76 26.81
C ALA A 173 -10.91 -1.96 26.79
N LYS A 174 -11.39 -3.15 27.17
CA LYS A 174 -10.64 -4.42 27.08
C LYS A 174 -10.97 -5.10 25.76
N ILE A 175 -10.00 -5.22 24.86
CA ILE A 175 -10.22 -5.81 23.52
C ILE A 175 -9.96 -7.33 23.47
N GLY A 176 -9.31 -7.90 24.49
CA GLY A 176 -9.05 -9.34 24.56
C GLY A 176 -8.10 -9.90 23.50
N THR A 177 -8.07 -11.23 23.41
CA THR A 177 -7.24 -11.98 22.45
C THR A 177 -8.03 -12.54 21.27
N ASP A 178 -9.35 -12.62 21.37
CA ASP A 178 -10.22 -13.07 20.29
C ASP A 178 -10.49 -11.91 19.33
N ASN A 179 -10.05 -12.09 18.08
CA ASN A 179 -10.23 -11.11 17.01
C ASN A 179 -11.23 -11.57 15.94
N THR A 180 -12.10 -12.54 16.27
CA THR A 180 -13.10 -13.06 15.34
C THR A 180 -14.04 -11.92 14.90
N GLY A 181 -14.08 -11.65 13.58
CA GLY A 181 -14.84 -10.55 13.00
C GLY A 181 -14.06 -9.22 12.92
N TYR A 182 -12.91 -9.11 13.57
CA TYR A 182 -12.06 -7.91 13.61
C TYR A 182 -10.63 -8.15 13.07
N GLU A 183 -10.42 -9.19 12.27
CA GLU A 183 -9.10 -9.64 11.82
C GLU A 183 -8.32 -8.55 11.03
N GLU A 184 -9.03 -7.62 10.41
CA GLU A 184 -8.42 -6.53 9.67
C GLU A 184 -7.83 -5.44 10.57
N ILE A 185 -8.41 -5.24 11.75
CA ILE A 185 -8.07 -4.15 12.68
C ILE A 185 -7.41 -4.65 13.96
N MET A 186 -7.59 -5.92 14.32
CA MET A 186 -7.03 -6.54 15.52
C MET A 186 -6.15 -7.74 15.17
N GLY A 187 -5.10 -7.95 15.97
CA GLY A 187 -4.37 -9.21 16.06
C GLY A 187 -4.84 -10.06 17.24
N THR A 188 -4.19 -11.20 17.45
CA THR A 188 -4.51 -12.17 18.53
C THR A 188 -3.64 -11.96 19.77
N HIS A 189 -2.89 -10.86 19.85
CA HIS A 189 -1.91 -10.64 20.91
C HIS A 189 -2.36 -9.62 21.97
N GLY A 190 -3.66 -9.37 22.11
CA GLY A 190 -4.23 -8.58 23.20
C GLY A 190 -4.07 -9.26 24.58
N LEU A 191 -4.70 -8.71 25.60
CA LEU A 191 -4.70 -9.22 26.97
C LEU A 191 -6.13 -9.41 27.48
N GLY A 192 -6.41 -10.59 28.06
CA GLY A 192 -7.67 -10.89 28.71
C GLY A 192 -8.81 -11.23 27.75
N VAL A 193 -10.03 -10.93 28.16
CA VAL A 193 -11.28 -11.15 27.43
C VAL A 193 -11.90 -9.79 27.09
N MET A 194 -12.50 -9.67 25.92
CA MET A 194 -13.21 -8.48 25.46
C MET A 194 -14.41 -8.19 26.37
N ASN A 195 -14.56 -6.93 26.78
CA ASN A 195 -15.75 -6.44 27.47
C ASN A 195 -16.59 -5.59 26.51
N GLU A 196 -17.76 -5.14 26.96
CA GLU A 196 -18.68 -4.34 26.18
C GLU A 196 -18.06 -3.04 25.63
N SER A 197 -17.33 -2.28 26.47
CA SER A 197 -16.57 -1.12 25.99
C SER A 197 -15.49 -1.51 24.96
N GLY A 198 -14.91 -2.73 25.08
CA GLY A 198 -13.96 -3.27 24.14
C GLY A 198 -14.57 -3.57 22.77
N GLU A 199 -15.78 -4.15 22.75
CA GLU A 199 -16.54 -4.40 21.54
C GLU A 199 -16.90 -3.09 20.84
N ARG A 200 -17.47 -2.13 21.58
CA ARG A 200 -17.77 -0.78 21.09
C ARG A 200 -16.55 -0.08 20.47
N PHE A 201 -15.39 -0.20 21.12
CA PHE A 201 -14.15 0.36 20.59
C PHE A 201 -13.65 -0.37 19.36
N ALA A 202 -13.76 -1.69 19.30
CA ALA A 202 -13.42 -2.48 18.14
C ALA A 202 -14.32 -2.16 16.94
N ASP A 203 -15.63 -2.02 17.14
CA ASP A 203 -16.57 -1.57 16.13
C ASP A 203 -16.23 -0.19 15.58
N PHE A 204 -15.94 0.77 16.47
CA PHE A 204 -15.49 2.10 16.09
C PHE A 204 -14.20 2.06 15.26
N CYS A 205 -13.24 1.24 15.63
CA CYS A 205 -12.00 1.05 14.89
C CYS A 205 -12.24 0.38 13.52
N ALA A 206 -13.15 -0.58 13.43
CA ALA A 206 -13.53 -1.24 12.20
C ALA A 206 -14.18 -0.26 11.21
N LEU A 207 -15.16 0.52 11.67
CA LEU A 207 -15.84 1.56 10.89
C LEU A 207 -14.84 2.57 10.29
N ASN A 208 -13.87 3.00 11.09
CA ASN A 208 -12.90 4.03 10.73
C ASN A 208 -11.58 3.48 10.14
N GLN A 209 -11.49 2.16 9.91
CA GLN A 209 -10.29 1.50 9.39
C GLN A 209 -9.02 1.83 10.23
N LEU A 210 -9.15 1.78 11.55
CA LEU A 210 -8.08 1.98 12.52
C LEU A 210 -7.59 0.63 13.03
N VAL A 211 -6.29 0.39 13.02
CA VAL A 211 -5.68 -0.85 13.52
C VAL A 211 -5.22 -0.65 14.95
N ILE A 212 -5.62 -1.55 15.87
CA ILE A 212 -5.32 -1.48 17.30
C ILE A 212 -3.95 -2.12 17.57
N GLY A 213 -2.96 -1.30 17.90
CA GLY A 213 -1.55 -1.69 17.95
C GLY A 213 -1.19 -2.70 19.01
N GLY A 214 -1.78 -2.60 20.19
CA GLY A 214 -1.51 -3.47 21.32
C GLY A 214 -1.86 -4.95 21.10
N SER A 215 -2.72 -5.23 20.11
CA SER A 215 -3.11 -6.59 19.71
C SER A 215 -2.24 -7.21 18.63
N ILE A 216 -1.40 -6.43 17.94
CA ILE A 216 -0.66 -6.84 16.73
C ILE A 216 0.68 -7.50 17.06
N PHE A 217 1.39 -6.94 18.05
CA PHE A 217 2.76 -7.36 18.37
C PHE A 217 2.78 -8.40 19.48
N GLN A 218 3.56 -9.47 19.27
CA GLN A 218 3.75 -10.50 20.29
C GLN A 218 4.71 -10.00 21.37
N HIS A 219 4.20 -9.81 22.58
CA HIS A 219 4.96 -9.40 23.74
C HIS A 219 4.62 -10.24 24.97
N LYS A 220 5.51 -10.23 25.97
CA LYS A 220 5.22 -10.78 27.28
C LYS A 220 4.11 -9.95 27.95
N ARG A 221 3.35 -10.55 28.88
CA ARG A 221 2.24 -9.89 29.61
C ARG A 221 2.65 -8.55 30.20
N ILE A 222 3.83 -8.47 30.82
CA ILE A 222 4.39 -7.25 31.40
C ILE A 222 4.54 -6.05 30.43
N HIS A 223 4.55 -6.31 29.11
CA HIS A 223 4.63 -5.29 28.05
C HIS A 223 3.30 -5.02 27.38
N LYS A 224 2.21 -5.62 27.89
CA LYS A 224 0.84 -5.46 27.37
C LYS A 224 -0.09 -4.80 28.39
N ALA A 225 0.01 -5.14 29.68
CA ALA A 225 -0.81 -4.58 30.72
C ALA A 225 -0.51 -3.08 30.86
N THR A 226 -1.53 -2.25 30.64
CA THR A 226 -1.43 -0.79 30.72
C THR A 226 -1.88 -0.24 32.05
N TRP A 227 -2.69 -0.99 32.78
CA TRP A 227 -3.22 -0.63 34.08
C TRP A 227 -3.10 -1.78 35.09
N ILE A 228 -2.81 -1.45 36.32
CA ILE A 228 -2.75 -2.40 37.46
C ILE A 228 -3.63 -1.86 38.57
N SER A 229 -4.48 -2.74 39.10
CA SER A 229 -5.33 -2.38 40.24
C SER A 229 -4.49 -2.01 41.49
N PRO A 230 -5.02 -1.17 42.39
CA PRO A 230 -4.28 -0.76 43.58
C PRO A 230 -3.84 -1.91 44.51
N ASP A 231 -4.53 -3.07 44.44
CA ASP A 231 -4.19 -4.30 45.17
C ASP A 231 -3.13 -5.15 44.43
N HIS A 232 -2.66 -4.71 43.24
CA HIS A 232 -1.71 -5.37 42.38
C HIS A 232 -2.14 -6.75 41.87
N VAL A 233 -3.41 -7.14 42.00
CA VAL A 233 -3.94 -8.45 41.59
C VAL A 233 -4.41 -8.45 40.14
N THR A 234 -5.08 -7.36 39.75
CA THR A 234 -5.69 -7.27 38.42
C THR A 234 -4.83 -6.45 37.46
N GLU A 235 -4.50 -7.01 36.31
CA GLU A 235 -3.82 -6.32 35.21
C GLU A 235 -4.73 -6.24 33.98
N ASN A 236 -4.95 -5.05 33.45
CA ASN A 236 -5.78 -4.79 32.27
C ASN A 236 -5.02 -4.07 31.16
N GLN A 237 -5.48 -4.22 29.95
CA GLN A 237 -5.04 -3.46 28.78
C GLN A 237 -6.22 -2.58 28.35
N ILE A 238 -6.22 -1.32 28.77
CA ILE A 238 -7.30 -0.35 28.54
C ILE A 238 -6.83 0.94 27.87
N ASP A 239 -5.52 1.19 27.84
CA ASP A 239 -4.92 2.23 27.02
C ASP A 239 -4.53 1.64 25.65
N HIS A 240 -4.87 2.36 24.61
CA HIS A 240 -4.63 1.89 23.24
C HIS A 240 -3.96 2.96 22.38
N ILE A 241 -3.23 2.50 21.36
CA ILE A 241 -2.72 3.31 20.25
C ILE A 241 -3.16 2.65 18.95
N CYS A 242 -3.89 3.39 18.12
CA CYS A 242 -4.39 2.93 16.82
C CYS A 242 -3.78 3.75 15.69
N ILE A 243 -3.65 3.14 14.51
CA ILE A 243 -3.20 3.81 13.30
C ILE A 243 -4.13 3.47 12.13
N SER A 244 -4.33 4.41 11.21
CA SER A 244 -5.07 4.14 9.99
C SER A 244 -4.47 2.93 9.24
N GLN A 245 -5.32 1.98 8.82
CA GLN A 245 -4.97 0.67 8.24
C GLN A 245 -3.99 0.79 7.06
N LYS A 246 -4.15 1.81 6.22
CA LYS A 246 -3.25 2.11 5.09
C LYS A 246 -1.79 2.26 5.51
N PHE A 247 -1.55 2.70 6.74
CA PHE A 247 -0.22 2.97 7.29
C PHE A 247 0.24 1.94 8.33
N ARG A 248 -0.49 0.83 8.53
CA ARG A 248 -0.15 -0.24 9.47
C ARG A 248 1.32 -0.68 9.37
N ARG A 249 1.89 -0.72 8.17
CA ARG A 249 3.30 -1.08 7.95
C ARG A 249 4.31 -0.05 8.46
N SER A 250 3.86 1.15 8.80
CA SER A 250 4.70 2.20 9.40
C SER A 250 4.98 1.92 10.87
N TRP A 251 4.19 1.13 11.55
CA TRP A 251 4.47 0.64 12.88
C TRP A 251 5.63 -0.34 12.90
N LYS A 252 6.47 -0.18 13.93
CA LYS A 252 7.58 -1.09 14.23
C LYS A 252 7.31 -1.89 15.48
N ASP A 253 6.68 -1.26 16.45
CA ASP A 253 6.42 -1.84 17.75
C ASP A 253 5.37 -1.03 18.52
N VAL A 254 4.60 -1.70 19.38
CA VAL A 254 3.71 -1.10 20.37
C VAL A 254 3.86 -1.88 21.67
N ARG A 255 4.30 -1.22 22.74
CA ARG A 255 4.52 -1.88 24.04
C ARG A 255 4.45 -0.93 25.22
N VAL A 256 4.20 -1.50 26.38
CA VAL A 256 4.24 -0.84 27.68
C VAL A 256 5.68 -0.74 28.20
N MET A 257 6.01 0.41 28.79
CA MET A 257 7.28 0.72 29.46
C MET A 257 7.07 0.81 30.98
N ARG A 258 7.28 -0.30 31.69
CA ARG A 258 7.07 -0.37 33.16
C ARG A 258 8.06 0.43 34.00
N GLY A 259 9.20 0.83 33.43
CA GLY A 259 10.20 1.61 34.14
C GLY A 259 9.91 3.13 34.20
N ALA A 260 8.85 3.59 33.50
CA ALA A 260 8.40 4.97 33.59
C ALA A 260 7.52 5.13 34.84
N ASP A 261 7.82 6.14 35.67
CA ASP A 261 7.12 6.38 36.90
C ASP A 261 6.73 7.84 37.05
N VAL A 262 5.44 8.07 37.33
CA VAL A 262 4.86 9.36 37.70
C VAL A 262 3.80 9.17 38.80
N SER A 263 3.91 8.13 39.60
CA SER A 263 2.92 7.77 40.64
C SER A 263 1.50 7.61 40.07
N SER A 264 1.40 6.86 38.94
CA SER A 264 0.14 6.46 38.30
C SER A 264 0.00 4.94 38.36
N ASP A 265 -1.23 4.45 38.46
CA ASP A 265 -1.61 3.06 38.33
C ASP A 265 -1.61 2.60 36.83
N HIS A 266 -1.49 3.55 35.90
CA HIS A 266 -1.28 3.28 34.49
C HIS A 266 0.19 3.30 34.11
N HIS A 267 0.56 2.45 33.16
CA HIS A 267 1.89 2.41 32.60
C HIS A 267 1.97 3.17 31.28
N LEU A 268 3.15 3.71 30.99
CA LEU A 268 3.44 4.40 29.74
C LEU A 268 3.35 3.43 28.54
N LEU A 269 2.39 3.65 27.64
CA LEU A 269 2.25 2.90 26.39
C LEU A 269 2.96 3.64 25.25
N THR A 270 3.89 2.97 24.58
CA THR A 270 4.72 3.58 23.52
C THR A 270 4.56 2.85 22.19
N THR A 271 4.66 3.61 21.12
CA THR A 271 4.80 3.08 19.75
C THR A 271 6.01 3.67 19.04
N THR A 272 6.63 2.89 18.19
CA THR A 272 7.68 3.34 17.28
C THR A 272 7.16 3.37 15.87
N VAL A 273 7.13 4.54 15.26
CA VAL A 273 6.62 4.77 13.91
C VAL A 273 7.76 5.18 12.99
N ARG A 274 7.82 4.56 11.82
CA ARG A 274 8.70 4.93 10.71
C ARG A 274 7.87 5.01 9.44
N LEU A 275 7.84 6.17 8.79
CA LEU A 275 7.03 6.34 7.58
C LEU A 275 7.39 5.31 6.52
N ARG A 276 6.47 4.39 6.25
CA ARG A 276 6.53 3.43 5.15
C ARG A 276 5.36 3.71 4.23
N LEU A 277 5.66 4.42 3.16
CA LEU A 277 4.72 4.56 2.07
C LEU A 277 4.73 3.26 1.28
N ARG A 278 3.55 2.73 0.98
CA ARG A 278 3.44 1.73 -0.08
C ARG A 278 4.00 2.42 -1.32
N ARG A 279 4.94 1.80 -2.02
CA ARG A 279 5.30 2.25 -3.36
C ARG A 279 3.96 2.26 -4.11
N TYR A 280 3.40 3.45 -4.32
CA TYR A 280 2.30 3.58 -5.22
C TYR A 280 2.95 3.24 -6.55
N SER A 281 2.72 2.04 -7.03
CA SER A 281 2.77 1.77 -8.44
C SER A 281 1.75 2.78 -8.99
N THR A 282 2.25 3.86 -9.55
CA THR A 282 1.48 4.73 -10.42
C THR A 282 0.95 3.81 -11.46
N THR A 283 -0.37 3.62 -11.44
CA THR A 283 -1.03 2.61 -12.19
C THR A 283 -0.43 1.21 -11.90
N LYS A 284 -1.12 0.35 -11.17
CA LYS A 284 -1.28 -0.98 -11.72
C LYS A 284 -1.60 -0.66 -13.17
N ASP A 285 -0.69 -0.99 -14.03
CA ASP A 285 -0.99 -1.15 -15.42
C ASP A 285 -2.24 -2.02 -15.42
N THR A 286 -3.40 -1.39 -15.52
CA THR A 286 -4.69 -2.08 -15.53
C THR A 286 -4.84 -2.81 -16.85
N ARG A 287 -3.74 -2.81 -17.66
CA ARG A 287 -3.67 -3.56 -18.91
C ARG A 287 -3.98 -5.00 -18.62
N THR A 288 -5.04 -5.42 -19.24
CA THR A 288 -5.51 -6.78 -19.12
C THR A 288 -4.47 -7.70 -19.70
N LYS A 289 -3.79 -8.51 -18.89
CA LYS A 289 -2.89 -9.54 -19.37
C LYS A 289 -3.70 -10.80 -19.62
N TYR A 290 -3.75 -11.22 -20.87
CA TYR A 290 -4.40 -12.46 -21.27
C TYR A 290 -3.50 -13.68 -21.05
N ASN A 291 -4.11 -14.86 -20.91
CA ASN A 291 -3.35 -16.11 -20.75
C ASN A 291 -2.91 -16.68 -22.12
N VAL A 292 -2.03 -15.96 -22.79
CA VAL A 292 -1.50 -16.34 -24.13
C VAL A 292 -0.81 -17.71 -24.15
N GLY A 293 -0.44 -18.26 -22.99
CA GLY A 293 0.12 -19.62 -22.90
C GLY A 293 -0.85 -20.71 -23.37
N LEU A 294 -2.15 -20.46 -23.31
CA LEU A 294 -3.18 -21.39 -23.80
C LEU A 294 -3.15 -21.56 -25.33
N LEU A 295 -2.64 -20.59 -26.09
CA LEU A 295 -2.45 -20.71 -27.54
C LEU A 295 -1.44 -21.79 -27.98
N ARG A 296 -0.73 -22.39 -27.03
CA ARG A 296 0.13 -23.56 -27.30
C ARG A 296 -0.67 -24.86 -27.48
N SER A 297 -1.91 -24.90 -26.98
CA SER A 297 -2.82 -26.01 -27.18
C SER A 297 -3.49 -25.88 -28.56
N THR A 298 -3.47 -26.94 -29.34
CA THR A 298 -4.10 -27.02 -30.68
C THR A 298 -5.59 -26.68 -30.62
N ASP A 299 -6.29 -27.21 -29.62
CA ASP A 299 -7.74 -27.01 -29.48
C ASP A 299 -8.08 -25.56 -29.16
N THR A 300 -7.31 -24.93 -28.24
CA THR A 300 -7.51 -23.52 -27.87
C THR A 300 -7.14 -22.61 -29.04
N GLN A 301 -6.10 -22.94 -29.82
CA GLN A 301 -5.73 -22.19 -30.99
C GLN A 301 -6.81 -22.31 -32.11
N ALA A 302 -7.38 -23.49 -32.29
CA ALA A 302 -8.47 -23.69 -33.25
C ALA A 302 -9.72 -22.89 -32.85
N ALA A 303 -10.11 -22.95 -31.56
CA ALA A 303 -11.21 -22.15 -31.01
C ALA A 303 -10.97 -20.64 -31.18
N PHE A 304 -9.74 -20.18 -30.94
CA PHE A 304 -9.35 -18.78 -31.12
C PHE A 304 -9.50 -18.32 -32.58
N LYS A 305 -9.03 -19.14 -33.56
CA LYS A 305 -9.17 -18.85 -35.00
C LYS A 305 -10.62 -18.74 -35.42
N ILE A 306 -11.47 -19.69 -35.00
CA ILE A 306 -12.89 -19.68 -35.32
C ILE A 306 -13.58 -18.44 -34.74
N SER A 307 -13.35 -18.13 -33.48
CA SER A 307 -13.96 -16.96 -32.83
C SER A 307 -13.47 -15.65 -33.46
N LEU A 308 -12.18 -15.55 -33.81
CA LEU A 308 -11.62 -14.36 -34.46
C LEU A 308 -12.20 -14.19 -35.88
N ALA A 309 -12.25 -15.25 -36.68
CA ALA A 309 -12.78 -15.21 -38.05
C ALA A 309 -14.26 -14.82 -38.08
N ASN A 310 -15.09 -15.40 -37.23
CA ASN A 310 -16.52 -15.08 -37.13
C ASN A 310 -16.74 -13.60 -36.77
N ARG A 311 -15.99 -13.07 -35.81
CA ARG A 311 -16.09 -11.65 -35.42
C ARG A 311 -15.57 -10.71 -36.48
N PHE A 312 -14.53 -11.13 -37.24
CA PHE A 312 -14.03 -10.34 -38.35
C PHE A 312 -15.03 -10.30 -39.51
N GLN A 313 -15.68 -11.40 -39.83
CA GLN A 313 -16.71 -11.44 -40.87
C GLN A 313 -17.86 -10.45 -40.56
N THR A 314 -18.32 -10.43 -39.31
CA THR A 314 -19.33 -9.44 -38.85
C THR A 314 -18.80 -8.00 -38.96
N LEU A 315 -17.53 -7.76 -38.67
CA LEU A 315 -16.92 -6.44 -38.83
C LEU A 315 -16.82 -6.03 -40.29
N GLN A 316 -16.51 -6.96 -41.17
CA GLN A 316 -16.36 -6.73 -42.61
C GLN A 316 -17.71 -6.32 -43.23
N GLU A 317 -18.80 -6.97 -42.87
CA GLU A 317 -20.14 -6.59 -43.25
C GLU A 317 -20.48 -5.15 -42.86
N LEU A 318 -20.09 -4.74 -41.64
CA LEU A 318 -20.30 -3.37 -41.14
C LEU A 318 -19.41 -2.33 -41.88
N ILE A 319 -18.19 -2.71 -42.31
CA ILE A 319 -17.29 -1.82 -43.06
C ILE A 319 -17.80 -1.58 -44.47
N GLU A 320 -18.45 -2.59 -45.05
CA GLU A 320 -19.02 -2.51 -46.41
C GLU A 320 -20.32 -1.69 -46.48
N GLU A 321 -21.08 -1.62 -45.35
CA GLU A 321 -22.35 -0.87 -45.26
C GLU A 321 -22.16 0.61 -44.94
N ASP A 322 -21.11 1.00 -44.22
CA ASP A 322 -20.84 2.37 -43.79
C ASP A 322 -19.42 2.81 -44.12
N GLU A 323 -19.24 4.04 -44.60
CA GLU A 323 -17.94 4.70 -44.76
C GLU A 323 -17.32 5.05 -43.39
N MET A 324 -16.89 4.03 -42.63
CA MET A 324 -16.26 4.27 -41.32
C MET A 324 -15.00 5.13 -41.48
N ASP A 325 -14.75 6.05 -40.56
CA ASP A 325 -13.47 6.74 -40.45
C ASP A 325 -12.35 5.80 -39.93
N ILE A 326 -11.08 6.19 -40.12
CA ILE A 326 -9.92 5.37 -39.73
C ILE A 326 -9.91 5.08 -38.23
N GLU A 327 -10.27 6.04 -37.39
CA GLU A 327 -10.28 5.91 -35.94
C GLU A 327 -11.30 4.85 -35.50
N THR A 328 -12.52 4.92 -36.03
CA THR A 328 -13.59 3.95 -35.76
C THR A 328 -13.22 2.56 -36.28
N GLN A 329 -12.67 2.44 -37.47
CA GLN A 329 -12.22 1.15 -38.02
C GLN A 329 -11.12 0.51 -37.17
N TRP A 330 -10.16 1.32 -36.66
CA TRP A 330 -9.13 0.83 -35.75
C TRP A 330 -9.71 0.36 -34.42
N GLU A 331 -10.59 1.14 -33.77
CA GLU A 331 -11.20 0.77 -32.50
C GLU A 331 -12.07 -0.49 -32.63
N GLN A 332 -12.81 -0.67 -33.71
CA GLN A 332 -13.57 -1.90 -33.97
C GLN A 332 -12.66 -3.10 -34.22
N SER A 333 -11.61 -2.94 -35.02
CA SER A 333 -10.62 -4.00 -35.26
C SER A 333 -9.92 -4.41 -33.95
N LYS A 334 -9.51 -3.47 -33.15
CA LYS A 334 -8.93 -3.69 -31.82
C LYS A 334 -9.88 -4.45 -30.90
N LYS A 335 -11.17 -4.06 -30.91
CA LYS A 335 -12.21 -4.71 -30.10
C LYS A 335 -12.37 -6.17 -30.48
N VAL A 336 -12.35 -6.52 -31.77
CA VAL A 336 -12.43 -7.92 -32.25
C VAL A 336 -11.33 -8.77 -31.62
N TRP A 337 -10.08 -8.30 -31.59
CA TRP A 337 -8.98 -9.02 -30.92
C TRP A 337 -9.14 -9.11 -29.42
N LEU A 338 -9.50 -8.01 -28.75
CA LEU A 338 -9.62 -7.99 -27.29
C LEU A 338 -10.77 -8.86 -26.79
N ASP A 339 -11.92 -8.82 -27.46
CA ASP A 339 -13.07 -9.66 -27.12
C ASP A 339 -12.75 -11.15 -27.35
N THR A 340 -12.08 -11.50 -28.43
CA THR A 340 -11.62 -12.87 -28.68
C THR A 340 -10.61 -13.33 -27.63
N CYS A 341 -9.65 -12.48 -27.25
CA CYS A 341 -8.71 -12.76 -26.17
C CYS A 341 -9.43 -12.94 -24.82
N GLN A 342 -10.44 -12.14 -24.54
CA GLN A 342 -11.20 -12.23 -23.29
C GLN A 342 -12.01 -13.53 -23.24
N GLU A 343 -12.66 -13.91 -24.33
CA GLU A 343 -13.53 -15.09 -24.40
C GLU A 343 -12.72 -16.40 -24.37
N VAL A 344 -11.71 -16.53 -25.23
CA VAL A 344 -10.98 -17.79 -25.42
C VAL A 344 -9.82 -17.96 -24.45
N LEU A 345 -9.05 -16.89 -24.19
CA LEU A 345 -7.86 -16.96 -23.35
C LEU A 345 -8.12 -16.58 -21.91
N GLY A 346 -9.09 -15.70 -21.66
CA GLY A 346 -9.36 -15.15 -20.34
C GLY A 346 -8.20 -14.33 -19.78
N LYS A 347 -8.46 -13.64 -18.68
CA LYS A 347 -7.44 -12.85 -17.98
C LYS A 347 -6.42 -13.77 -17.33
N LYS A 348 -5.12 -13.47 -17.51
CA LYS A 348 -4.05 -14.17 -16.80
C LYS A 348 -4.22 -13.94 -15.30
N LYS A 349 -4.70 -14.95 -14.57
CA LYS A 349 -4.72 -14.92 -13.11
C LYS A 349 -3.26 -14.81 -12.63
N THR A 350 -2.97 -13.89 -11.71
CA THR A 350 -1.63 -13.75 -11.10
C THR A 350 -1.24 -15.08 -10.46
N HIS A 351 -0.27 -15.75 -11.05
CA HIS A 351 0.12 -17.07 -10.60
C HIS A 351 0.89 -17.02 -9.28
N HIS A 352 0.64 -18.02 -8.46
CA HIS A 352 1.54 -18.53 -7.46
C HIS A 352 2.95 -18.71 -8.06
N LYS A 353 3.97 -18.86 -7.21
CA LYS A 353 5.37 -19.05 -7.65
C LYS A 353 5.47 -20.08 -8.76
N GLU A 354 6.42 -19.93 -9.69
CA GLU A 354 6.60 -20.76 -10.90
C GLU A 354 6.63 -22.28 -10.63
N TRP A 355 7.04 -22.67 -9.44
CA TRP A 355 7.17 -24.06 -9.02
C TRP A 355 5.90 -24.69 -8.43
N ILE A 356 4.77 -24.00 -8.39
CA ILE A 356 3.50 -24.56 -7.88
C ILE A 356 2.72 -25.17 -9.03
N SER A 357 2.46 -26.48 -8.96
CA SER A 357 1.71 -27.23 -9.96
C SER A 357 0.22 -26.85 -9.98
N ALA A 358 -0.43 -27.12 -11.10
CA ALA A 358 -1.89 -26.91 -11.25
C ALA A 358 -2.69 -27.79 -10.27
N ASP A 359 -2.18 -28.99 -9.93
CA ASP A 359 -2.79 -29.87 -8.95
C ASP A 359 -2.76 -29.27 -7.55
N THR A 360 -1.61 -28.72 -7.15
CA THR A 360 -1.48 -28.03 -5.87
C THR A 360 -2.38 -26.78 -5.82
N VAL A 361 -2.57 -26.05 -6.92
CA VAL A 361 -3.51 -24.92 -6.97
C VAL A 361 -4.94 -25.39 -6.72
N ARG A 362 -5.39 -26.48 -7.35
CA ARG A 362 -6.72 -27.07 -7.11
C ARG A 362 -6.92 -27.46 -5.64
N LYS A 363 -5.92 -28.11 -5.03
CA LYS A 363 -5.95 -28.45 -3.59
C LYS A 363 -6.02 -27.20 -2.70
N VAL A 364 -5.34 -26.12 -3.06
CA VAL A 364 -5.42 -24.83 -2.35
C VAL A 364 -6.83 -24.23 -2.44
N GLU A 365 -7.50 -24.34 -3.60
CA GLU A 365 -8.87 -23.89 -3.78
C GLU A 365 -9.84 -24.73 -2.93
N ALA A 366 -9.73 -26.04 -2.97
CA ALA A 366 -10.53 -26.95 -2.12
C ALA A 366 -10.35 -26.63 -0.62
N ARG A 367 -9.12 -26.33 -0.18
CA ARG A 367 -8.86 -25.88 1.20
C ARG A 367 -9.57 -24.56 1.53
N LYS A 368 -9.63 -23.60 0.60
CA LYS A 368 -10.36 -22.33 0.79
C LYS A 368 -11.85 -22.57 0.97
N GLU A 369 -12.42 -23.49 0.19
CA GLU A 369 -13.83 -23.86 0.32
C GLU A 369 -14.12 -24.49 1.70
N LYS A 370 -13.29 -25.47 2.14
CA LYS A 370 -13.44 -26.07 3.48
C LYS A 370 -13.27 -25.03 4.59
N LYS A 371 -12.37 -24.06 4.42
CA LYS A 371 -12.24 -22.94 5.36
C LYS A 371 -13.49 -22.05 5.39
N ALA A 372 -14.12 -21.83 4.25
CA ALA A 372 -15.38 -21.07 4.19
C ALA A 372 -16.53 -21.81 4.89
N VAL A 373 -16.60 -23.15 4.75
CA VAL A 373 -17.57 -24.00 5.46
C VAL A 373 -17.33 -23.91 6.97
N LEU A 374 -16.08 -24.06 7.42
CA LEU A 374 -15.71 -23.92 8.83
C LEU A 374 -16.13 -22.57 9.42
N ASN A 375 -15.92 -21.48 8.67
CA ASN A 375 -16.29 -20.14 9.12
C ASN A 375 -17.81 -19.88 9.14
N ARG A 376 -18.60 -20.65 8.35
CA ARG A 376 -20.08 -20.56 8.33
C ARG A 376 -20.76 -21.48 9.34
N SER A 377 -20.06 -22.44 9.92
CA SER A 377 -20.59 -23.40 10.89
C SER A 377 -21.05 -22.70 12.16
N ARG A 378 -22.30 -22.91 12.56
CA ARG A 378 -22.94 -22.25 13.71
C ARG A 378 -22.94 -23.12 14.96
N THR A 379 -23.06 -24.44 14.81
CA THR A 379 -23.11 -25.37 15.95
C THR A 379 -21.73 -25.93 16.29
N ARG A 380 -21.55 -26.32 17.55
CA ARG A 380 -20.28 -26.92 18.03
C ARG A 380 -19.94 -28.23 17.29
N ALA A 381 -20.96 -29.06 16.99
CA ALA A 381 -20.77 -30.31 16.26
C ALA A 381 -20.38 -30.08 14.81
N GLU A 382 -21.07 -29.17 14.08
CA GLU A 382 -20.69 -28.78 12.72
C GLU A 382 -19.28 -28.20 12.64
N LYS A 383 -18.92 -27.35 13.61
CA LYS A 383 -17.59 -26.74 13.65
C LYS A 383 -16.49 -27.76 13.88
N ALA A 384 -16.72 -28.78 14.73
CA ALA A 384 -15.78 -29.87 14.96
C ALA A 384 -15.56 -30.69 13.69
N LYS A 385 -16.65 -31.12 13.01
CA LYS A 385 -16.58 -31.86 11.74
C LYS A 385 -15.88 -31.05 10.64
N ALA A 386 -16.27 -29.79 10.45
CA ALA A 386 -15.66 -28.91 9.46
C ALA A 386 -14.16 -28.65 9.74
N GLN A 387 -13.76 -28.59 11.02
CA GLN A 387 -12.37 -28.45 11.44
C GLN A 387 -11.55 -29.70 11.09
N GLU A 388 -12.10 -30.88 11.29
CA GLU A 388 -11.45 -32.16 10.93
C GLU A 388 -11.22 -32.24 9.41
N GLU A 389 -12.27 -31.97 8.61
CA GLU A 389 -12.19 -31.92 7.14
C GLU A 389 -11.15 -30.90 6.65
N TYR A 390 -11.14 -29.71 7.24
CA TYR A 390 -10.14 -28.68 6.91
C TYR A 390 -8.72 -29.13 7.24
N THR A 391 -8.53 -29.83 8.37
CA THR A 391 -7.22 -30.32 8.81
C THR A 391 -6.64 -31.34 7.85
N VAL A 392 -7.47 -32.27 7.35
CA VAL A 392 -7.07 -33.25 6.34
C VAL A 392 -6.61 -32.57 5.07
N VAL A 393 -7.46 -31.73 4.47
CA VAL A 393 -7.14 -31.02 3.22
C VAL A 393 -5.92 -30.09 3.39
N ASN A 394 -5.77 -29.46 4.55
CA ASN A 394 -4.60 -28.61 4.83
C ASN A 394 -3.29 -29.41 4.88
N LYS A 395 -3.33 -30.65 5.40
CA LYS A 395 -2.18 -31.58 5.40
C LYS A 395 -1.79 -31.98 3.97
N GLU A 396 -2.79 -32.28 3.14
CA GLU A 396 -2.59 -32.62 1.72
C GLU A 396 -1.98 -31.47 0.94
N VAL A 397 -2.49 -30.24 1.12
CA VAL A 397 -1.94 -29.04 0.50
C VAL A 397 -0.48 -28.81 0.90
N LYS A 398 -0.16 -28.95 2.19
CA LYS A 398 1.23 -28.82 2.68
C LYS A 398 2.15 -29.87 2.06
N GLY A 399 1.68 -31.12 1.93
CA GLY A 399 2.41 -32.21 1.27
C GLY A 399 2.66 -31.92 -0.20
N SER A 400 1.63 -31.50 -0.93
CA SER A 400 1.70 -31.17 -2.35
C SER A 400 2.67 -29.99 -2.61
N ILE A 401 2.59 -28.92 -1.81
CA ILE A 401 3.53 -27.78 -1.90
C ILE A 401 4.99 -28.22 -1.65
N LYS A 402 5.20 -29.11 -0.67
CA LYS A 402 6.54 -29.60 -0.36
C LYS A 402 7.10 -30.48 -1.50
N LYS A 403 6.23 -31.27 -2.13
CA LYS A 403 6.58 -32.09 -3.29
C LYS A 403 6.95 -31.20 -4.47
N ASP A 404 6.07 -30.29 -4.89
CA ASP A 404 6.31 -29.37 -6.01
C ASP A 404 7.61 -28.59 -5.87
N LYS A 405 7.91 -28.15 -4.63
CA LYS A 405 9.16 -27.42 -4.37
C LYS A 405 10.39 -28.30 -4.54
N ARG A 406 10.30 -29.56 -4.15
CA ARG A 406 11.39 -30.52 -4.32
C ARG A 406 11.61 -30.81 -5.80
N ASP A 407 10.55 -31.18 -6.50
CA ASP A 407 10.58 -31.48 -7.93
C ASP A 407 11.18 -30.33 -8.73
N PHE A 408 10.82 -29.07 -8.40
CA PHE A 408 11.39 -27.88 -9.02
C PHE A 408 12.89 -27.68 -8.73
N ILE A 409 13.33 -27.99 -7.51
CA ILE A 409 14.76 -27.89 -7.15
C ILE A 409 15.55 -28.98 -7.88
N ASP A 410 15.01 -30.19 -7.95
CA ASP A 410 15.64 -31.32 -8.63
C ASP A 410 15.75 -31.06 -10.15
N ASP A 411 14.72 -30.47 -10.77
CA ASP A 411 14.75 -30.06 -12.18
C ASP A 411 15.80 -28.97 -12.44
N LEU A 412 15.90 -27.96 -11.57
CA LEU A 412 16.96 -26.95 -11.68
C LEU A 412 18.36 -27.53 -11.45
N ALA A 413 18.50 -28.52 -10.58
CA ALA A 413 19.79 -29.20 -10.38
C ALA A 413 20.20 -29.98 -11.63
N GLY A 414 19.25 -30.71 -12.26
CA GLY A 414 19.48 -31.39 -13.52
C GLY A 414 19.88 -30.43 -14.65
N GLN A 415 19.20 -29.27 -14.77
CA GLN A 415 19.60 -28.24 -15.74
C GLN A 415 21.01 -27.69 -15.48
N ALA A 416 21.41 -27.57 -14.21
CA ALA A 416 22.78 -27.14 -13.86
C ALA A 416 23.83 -28.18 -14.24
N GLU A 417 23.56 -29.46 -14.02
CA GLU A 417 24.42 -30.58 -14.41
C GLU A 417 24.56 -30.68 -15.92
N GLU A 418 23.46 -30.54 -16.67
CA GLU A 418 23.48 -30.53 -18.14
C GLU A 418 24.29 -29.35 -18.68
N ALA A 419 24.07 -28.13 -18.15
CA ALA A 419 24.84 -26.95 -18.52
C ALA A 419 26.33 -27.09 -18.21
N ALA A 420 26.69 -27.73 -17.11
CA ALA A 420 28.07 -28.05 -16.75
C ALA A 420 28.69 -29.07 -17.71
N GLY A 421 27.96 -30.13 -18.08
CA GLY A 421 28.39 -31.12 -19.05
C GLY A 421 28.63 -30.58 -20.46
N GLN A 422 27.84 -29.57 -20.86
CA GLN A 422 27.98 -28.84 -22.13
C GLN A 422 29.01 -27.72 -22.10
N GLY A 423 29.65 -27.44 -20.95
CA GLY A 423 30.59 -26.31 -20.78
C GLY A 423 29.93 -24.92 -20.85
N ASN A 424 28.59 -24.85 -20.74
CA ASN A 424 27.82 -23.59 -20.79
C ASN A 424 27.84 -22.87 -19.44
N LEU A 425 28.96 -22.21 -19.14
CA LEU A 425 29.17 -21.47 -17.88
C LEU A 425 28.13 -20.37 -17.63
N LYS A 426 27.56 -19.78 -18.69
CA LYS A 426 26.53 -18.73 -18.57
C LYS A 426 25.22 -19.30 -18.03
N GLU A 427 24.78 -20.41 -18.58
CA GLU A 427 23.55 -21.10 -18.15
C GLU A 427 23.73 -21.66 -16.73
N LEU A 428 24.85 -22.32 -16.47
CA LEU A 428 25.22 -22.83 -15.14
C LEU A 428 25.16 -21.70 -14.09
N TYR A 429 25.72 -20.54 -14.37
CA TYR A 429 25.67 -19.39 -13.46
C TYR A 429 24.24 -18.88 -13.23
N LEU A 430 23.41 -18.83 -14.28
CA LEU A 430 22.02 -18.41 -14.18
C LEU A 430 21.19 -19.37 -13.33
N VAL A 431 21.35 -20.67 -13.54
CA VAL A 431 20.62 -21.71 -12.80
C VAL A 431 21.06 -21.74 -11.33
N THR A 432 22.36 -21.69 -11.05
CA THR A 432 22.88 -21.66 -9.67
C THR A 432 22.45 -20.39 -8.94
N ARG A 433 22.34 -19.25 -9.63
CA ARG A 433 21.81 -18.01 -9.07
C ARG A 433 20.32 -18.11 -8.75
N ARG A 434 19.52 -18.82 -9.57
CA ARG A 434 18.11 -19.14 -9.29
C ARG A 434 17.97 -20.03 -8.05
N LEU A 435 18.77 -21.09 -7.95
CA LEU A 435 18.81 -21.99 -6.78
C LEU A 435 19.16 -21.24 -5.49
N ALA A 436 20.14 -20.34 -5.55
CA ALA A 436 20.56 -19.53 -4.40
C ALA A 436 19.51 -18.48 -3.98
N GLY A 437 18.38 -18.35 -4.68
CA GLY A 437 17.33 -17.37 -4.35
C GLY A 437 17.74 -15.90 -4.51
N LYS A 438 18.88 -15.62 -5.15
CA LYS A 438 19.45 -14.27 -5.32
C LYS A 438 18.95 -13.58 -6.61
N PHE A 439 17.87 -14.06 -7.20
CA PHE A 439 17.25 -13.43 -8.35
C PHE A 439 16.37 -12.24 -7.89
N GLN A 440 17.02 -11.16 -7.46
CA GLN A 440 16.38 -9.85 -7.38
C GLN A 440 16.88 -9.04 -8.57
N HIS A 441 15.97 -8.63 -9.45
CA HIS A 441 16.23 -7.49 -10.32
C HIS A 441 16.50 -6.29 -9.41
N THR A 442 17.77 -5.97 -9.23
CA THR A 442 18.14 -4.69 -8.67
C THR A 442 17.93 -3.68 -9.78
N ASP A 443 16.77 -2.99 -9.75
CA ASP A 443 16.58 -1.82 -10.58
C ASP A 443 17.76 -0.87 -10.28
N LYS A 444 18.58 -0.59 -11.28
CA LYS A 444 19.66 0.39 -11.13
C LYS A 444 19.00 1.74 -10.84
N PRO A 445 19.39 2.45 -9.76
CA PRO A 445 18.79 3.73 -9.45
C PRO A 445 19.11 4.74 -10.56
N VAL A 446 18.11 5.52 -10.95
CA VAL A 446 18.30 6.63 -11.89
C VAL A 446 19.16 7.69 -11.21
N LYS A 447 20.17 8.19 -11.93
CA LYS A 447 21.12 9.21 -11.47
C LYS A 447 20.93 10.49 -12.26
N ASP A 448 21.21 11.63 -11.61
CA ASP A 448 21.34 12.92 -12.29
C ASP A 448 22.65 12.99 -13.10
N LYS A 449 22.89 14.10 -13.79
CA LYS A 449 24.14 14.33 -14.55
C LYS A 449 25.40 14.34 -13.68
N ASN A 450 25.25 14.65 -12.39
CA ASN A 450 26.33 14.73 -11.42
C ASN A 450 26.57 13.39 -10.69
N GLY A 451 25.84 12.33 -11.07
CA GLY A 451 25.95 10.99 -10.47
C GLY A 451 25.17 10.79 -9.19
N ASN A 452 24.38 11.77 -8.71
CA ASN A 452 23.53 11.63 -7.52
C ASN A 452 22.30 10.80 -7.82
N ILE A 453 21.91 9.96 -6.85
CA ILE A 453 20.74 9.09 -7.00
C ILE A 453 19.46 9.90 -6.82
N LEU A 454 18.62 9.91 -7.84
CA LEU A 454 17.30 10.52 -7.82
C LEU A 454 16.31 9.59 -7.12
N THR A 455 15.69 10.07 -6.04
CA THR A 455 14.84 9.26 -5.17
C THR A 455 13.35 9.53 -5.37
N THR A 456 12.98 10.66 -5.96
CA THR A 456 11.59 11.02 -6.23
C THR A 456 11.19 10.64 -7.65
N MET A 457 9.92 10.30 -7.84
CA MET A 457 9.39 9.92 -9.16
C MET A 457 9.36 11.12 -10.11
N GLU A 458 9.10 12.31 -9.59
CA GLU A 458 9.11 13.56 -10.33
C GLU A 458 10.52 13.84 -10.89
N GLU A 459 11.56 13.80 -10.06
CA GLU A 459 12.95 13.98 -10.47
C GLU A 459 13.40 12.92 -11.49
N GLN A 460 12.96 11.67 -11.30
CA GLN A 460 13.28 10.60 -12.26
C GLN A 460 12.59 10.83 -13.61
N LYS A 461 11.35 11.29 -13.65
CA LYS A 461 10.63 11.62 -14.88
C LYS A 461 11.27 12.82 -15.58
N GLU A 462 11.60 13.87 -14.82
CA GLU A 462 12.29 15.05 -15.36
C GLU A 462 13.65 14.67 -15.95
N ARG A 463 14.40 13.79 -15.29
CA ARG A 463 15.69 13.29 -15.80
C ARG A 463 15.54 12.47 -17.08
N TRP A 464 14.50 11.64 -17.18
CA TRP A 464 14.21 10.91 -18.40
C TRP A 464 13.78 11.86 -19.52
N ALA A 465 12.88 12.81 -19.24
CA ALA A 465 12.47 13.81 -20.23
C ALA A 465 13.67 14.63 -20.72
N GLU A 466 14.55 15.08 -19.82
CA GLU A 466 15.79 15.77 -20.15
C GLU A 466 16.70 14.91 -21.03
N HIS A 467 16.90 13.63 -20.66
CA HIS A 467 17.74 12.71 -21.42
C HIS A 467 17.22 12.51 -22.85
N PHE A 468 15.92 12.27 -22.99
CA PHE A 468 15.33 12.09 -24.32
C PHE A 468 15.31 13.39 -25.11
N LYS A 469 15.07 14.54 -24.48
CA LYS A 469 15.13 15.84 -25.14
C LYS A 469 16.54 16.11 -25.69
N GLU A 470 17.58 15.84 -24.91
CA GLU A 470 18.98 15.98 -25.37
C GLU A 470 19.37 14.96 -26.44
N LEU A 471 18.84 13.75 -26.37
CA LEU A 471 19.12 12.70 -27.34
C LEU A 471 18.47 12.96 -28.70
N LEU A 472 17.20 13.41 -28.68
CA LEU A 472 16.36 13.54 -29.87
C LEU A 472 16.41 14.94 -30.50
N ASN A 473 16.65 15.99 -29.69
CA ASN A 473 16.67 17.39 -30.14
C ASN A 473 18.09 17.95 -30.04
N ARG A 474 19.07 17.28 -30.61
CA ARG A 474 20.42 17.82 -30.71
C ARG A 474 20.40 19.05 -31.64
N PRO A 475 21.10 20.14 -31.28
CA PRO A 475 21.29 21.23 -32.21
C PRO A 475 21.95 20.69 -33.49
N PRO A 476 21.61 21.23 -34.66
CA PRO A 476 22.31 20.87 -35.88
C PRO A 476 23.80 21.13 -35.74
N PRO A 477 24.66 20.32 -36.37
CA PRO A 477 26.10 20.58 -36.35
C PRO A 477 26.40 21.98 -36.91
N GLU A 478 27.40 22.65 -36.35
CA GLU A 478 27.81 24.00 -36.76
C GLU A 478 28.20 24.02 -38.26
N ASP A 479 28.81 22.93 -38.75
CA ASP A 479 29.04 22.68 -40.17
C ASP A 479 28.21 21.45 -40.62
N PRO A 480 27.03 21.62 -41.19
CA PRO A 480 26.30 20.51 -41.77
C PRO A 480 27.12 19.91 -42.94
N PRO A 481 27.31 18.58 -42.96
CA PRO A 481 28.05 17.97 -44.06
C PRO A 481 27.33 18.28 -45.37
N ASP A 482 28.08 18.76 -46.35
CA ASP A 482 27.60 18.92 -47.73
C ASP A 482 27.43 17.51 -48.34
N ILE A 483 26.23 16.98 -48.20
CA ILE A 483 25.88 15.66 -48.75
C ILE A 483 25.30 15.90 -50.14
N PRO A 484 26.02 15.53 -51.18
CA PRO A 484 25.46 15.66 -52.53
C PRO A 484 24.22 14.77 -52.68
N PRO A 485 23.21 15.18 -53.46
CA PRO A 485 22.06 14.36 -53.73
C PRO A 485 22.50 12.98 -54.22
N ALA A 486 21.82 11.93 -53.73
CA ALA A 486 22.10 10.57 -54.16
C ALA A 486 21.94 10.49 -55.70
N LYS A 487 22.89 9.85 -56.38
CA LYS A 487 22.85 9.69 -57.82
C LYS A 487 21.67 8.83 -58.29
N ASP A 488 21.26 7.91 -57.46
CA ASP A 488 20.12 7.01 -57.71
C ASP A 488 19.12 7.12 -56.55
N GLU A 489 17.84 7.14 -56.87
CA GLU A 489 16.79 7.05 -55.87
C GLU A 489 16.84 5.66 -55.21
N LEU A 490 16.68 5.62 -53.88
CA LEU A 490 16.56 4.36 -53.18
C LEU A 490 15.37 3.57 -53.74
N PRO A 491 15.52 2.30 -54.14
CA PRO A 491 14.44 1.48 -54.73
C PRO A 491 13.46 1.04 -53.60
N ILE A 492 12.85 2.02 -52.95
CA ILE A 492 11.83 1.81 -51.91
C ILE A 492 10.48 2.07 -52.59
N SER A 493 9.65 1.04 -52.70
CA SER A 493 8.27 1.24 -53.12
C SER A 493 7.50 2.01 -52.05
N CYS A 494 6.90 3.14 -52.45
CA CYS A 494 5.98 3.90 -51.61
C CYS A 494 4.52 3.44 -51.81
N ASP A 495 4.29 2.34 -52.50
CA ASP A 495 2.97 1.77 -52.67
C ASP A 495 2.40 1.23 -51.35
N ARG A 496 1.08 1.04 -51.30
CA ARG A 496 0.45 0.43 -50.13
C ARG A 496 1.03 -0.96 -49.84
N PRO A 497 1.20 -1.33 -48.54
CA PRO A 497 1.74 -2.62 -48.18
C PRO A 497 0.93 -3.79 -48.75
N SER A 498 1.59 -4.73 -49.38
CA SER A 498 0.97 -5.96 -49.85
C SER A 498 0.65 -6.93 -48.70
N LYS A 499 -0.32 -7.83 -48.90
CA LYS A 499 -0.65 -8.88 -47.92
C LYS A 499 0.57 -9.72 -47.52
N THR A 500 1.52 -9.92 -48.46
CA THR A 500 2.76 -10.68 -48.21
C THR A 500 3.72 -9.92 -47.29
N GLU A 501 3.83 -8.62 -47.41
CA GLU A 501 4.65 -7.78 -46.53
C GLU A 501 4.06 -7.71 -45.13
N ILE A 502 2.74 -7.54 -45.00
CA ILE A 502 2.04 -7.56 -43.71
C ILE A 502 2.25 -8.91 -43.02
N LYS A 503 2.11 -10.03 -43.77
CA LYS A 503 2.35 -11.38 -43.24
C LYS A 503 3.78 -11.53 -42.71
N LYS A 504 4.79 -11.08 -43.48
CA LYS A 504 6.19 -11.08 -43.02
C LYS A 504 6.39 -10.25 -41.77
N ALA A 505 5.82 -9.04 -41.70
CA ALA A 505 5.92 -8.17 -40.54
C ALA A 505 5.29 -8.80 -39.27
N ILE A 506 4.12 -9.43 -39.38
CA ILE A 506 3.49 -10.16 -38.26
C ILE A 506 4.39 -11.30 -37.81
N MET A 507 4.99 -12.06 -38.70
CA MET A 507 5.89 -13.15 -38.33
C MET A 507 7.15 -12.67 -37.59
N MET A 508 7.64 -11.46 -37.89
CA MET A 508 8.80 -10.85 -37.19
C MET A 508 8.50 -10.35 -35.80
N LEU A 509 7.25 -10.21 -35.39
CA LEU A 509 6.90 -9.81 -34.03
C LEU A 509 7.53 -10.77 -32.99
N LYS A 510 8.11 -10.25 -31.92
CA LYS A 510 8.72 -11.07 -30.86
C LYS A 510 7.66 -11.50 -29.84
N SER A 511 7.51 -12.82 -29.64
CA SER A 511 6.66 -13.37 -28.59
C SER A 511 7.20 -13.06 -27.19
N GLY A 512 6.32 -13.00 -26.18
CA GLY A 512 6.69 -12.70 -24.78
C GLY A 512 6.97 -11.22 -24.49
N LYS A 513 6.71 -10.33 -25.46
CA LYS A 513 6.78 -8.88 -25.23
C LYS A 513 5.46 -8.35 -24.68
N ALA A 514 5.53 -7.24 -23.94
CA ALA A 514 4.34 -6.53 -23.49
C ALA A 514 3.57 -5.96 -24.69
N ALA A 515 2.25 -6.00 -24.61
CA ALA A 515 1.38 -5.32 -25.57
C ALA A 515 1.58 -3.80 -25.48
N GLY A 516 1.34 -3.10 -26.57
CA GLY A 516 1.34 -1.64 -26.67
C GLY A 516 0.15 -0.99 -25.95
N PRO A 517 -0.15 0.29 -26.25
CA PRO A 517 -1.36 0.96 -25.76
C PRO A 517 -2.66 0.27 -26.18
N ASP A 518 -2.61 -0.47 -27.28
CA ASP A 518 -3.69 -1.26 -27.87
C ASP A 518 -4.09 -2.50 -27.04
N GLU A 519 -3.24 -2.92 -26.08
CA GLU A 519 -3.41 -4.12 -25.25
C GLU A 519 -3.46 -5.46 -26.03
N ILE A 520 -3.16 -5.48 -27.33
CA ILE A 520 -3.19 -6.69 -28.15
C ILE A 520 -1.87 -7.45 -28.01
N PRO A 521 -1.87 -8.70 -27.50
CA PRO A 521 -0.64 -9.48 -27.41
C PRO A 521 -0.13 -9.88 -28.82
N PRO A 522 1.18 -9.83 -29.08
CA PRO A 522 1.76 -10.30 -30.35
C PRO A 522 1.37 -11.75 -30.69
N GLU A 523 1.21 -12.59 -29.67
CA GLU A 523 0.78 -13.97 -29.83
C GLU A 523 -0.65 -14.11 -30.37
N ALA A 524 -1.54 -13.18 -30.01
CA ALA A 524 -2.92 -13.19 -30.51
C ALA A 524 -2.97 -12.86 -32.01
N ILE A 525 -2.15 -11.90 -32.47
CA ILE A 525 -2.03 -11.55 -33.90
C ILE A 525 -1.45 -12.73 -34.68
N LYS A 526 -0.47 -13.43 -34.11
CA LYS A 526 0.16 -14.59 -34.72
C LYS A 526 -0.69 -15.87 -34.73
N ALA A 527 -1.68 -15.95 -33.86
CA ALA A 527 -2.50 -17.16 -33.69
C ALA A 527 -3.30 -17.50 -34.94
N ASP A 528 -3.73 -16.48 -35.69
CA ASP A 528 -4.40 -16.61 -36.98
C ASP A 528 -3.84 -15.58 -37.97
N LEU A 529 -2.84 -16.00 -38.72
CA LEU A 529 -2.13 -15.12 -39.66
C LEU A 529 -3.02 -14.63 -40.81
N ASP A 530 -3.90 -15.48 -41.33
CA ASP A 530 -4.67 -15.13 -42.52
C ASP A 530 -5.76 -14.12 -42.21
N THR A 531 -6.50 -14.30 -41.10
CA THR A 531 -7.48 -13.32 -40.61
C THR A 531 -6.79 -12.02 -40.20
N ALA A 532 -5.65 -12.10 -39.47
CA ALA A 532 -4.91 -10.91 -39.04
C ALA A 532 -4.37 -10.09 -40.23
N VAL A 533 -3.88 -10.75 -41.30
CA VAL A 533 -3.44 -10.09 -42.53
C VAL A 533 -4.59 -9.35 -43.19
N ASN A 534 -5.78 -9.95 -43.28
CA ASN A 534 -6.93 -9.29 -43.88
C ASN A 534 -7.39 -8.06 -43.08
N ILE A 535 -7.54 -8.18 -41.75
CA ILE A 535 -7.89 -7.05 -40.89
C ILE A 535 -6.92 -5.88 -41.10
N LEU A 536 -5.61 -6.17 -41.06
CA LEU A 536 -4.59 -5.13 -41.16
C LEU A 536 -4.45 -4.60 -42.60
N TYR A 537 -4.67 -5.41 -43.61
CA TYR A 537 -4.62 -4.97 -45.00
C TYR A 537 -5.70 -3.95 -45.32
N ASP A 538 -6.93 -4.19 -44.88
CA ASP A 538 -8.04 -3.25 -45.08
C ASP A 538 -7.78 -1.92 -44.37
N LEU A 539 -7.31 -1.96 -43.13
CA LEU A 539 -6.94 -0.77 -42.36
C LEU A 539 -5.76 -0.01 -42.99
N PHE A 540 -4.67 -0.70 -43.38
CA PHE A 540 -3.51 -0.06 -44.00
C PHE A 540 -3.85 0.50 -45.37
N SER A 541 -4.72 -0.17 -46.16
CA SER A 541 -5.19 0.35 -47.43
C SER A 541 -5.89 1.71 -47.28
N LYS A 542 -6.65 1.87 -46.20
CA LYS A 542 -7.32 3.13 -45.88
C LYS A 542 -6.33 4.19 -45.37
N VAL A 543 -5.41 3.79 -44.47
CA VAL A 543 -4.32 4.67 -43.98
C VAL A 543 -3.50 5.23 -45.15
N TRP A 544 -3.16 4.38 -46.13
CA TRP A 544 -2.41 4.82 -47.33
C TRP A 544 -3.20 5.76 -48.24
N ARG A 545 -4.51 5.53 -48.38
CA ARG A 545 -5.38 6.36 -49.19
C ARG A 545 -5.64 7.75 -48.56
N GLU A 546 -5.79 7.81 -47.26
CA GLU A 546 -6.16 9.04 -46.53
C GLU A 546 -4.95 9.76 -45.94
N GLU A 547 -3.75 9.17 -46.02
CA GLU A 547 -2.51 9.69 -45.44
C GLU A 547 -2.62 10.03 -43.94
N GLN A 548 -3.49 9.32 -43.25
CA GLN A 548 -3.73 9.48 -41.82
C GLN A 548 -3.54 8.15 -41.07
N VAL A 549 -3.06 8.23 -39.84
CA VAL A 549 -2.91 7.07 -38.97
C VAL A 549 -3.77 7.27 -37.71
N PRO A 550 -4.28 6.20 -37.08
CA PRO A 550 -5.00 6.29 -35.84
C PRO A 550 -4.21 7.08 -34.78
N SER A 551 -4.89 7.91 -34.00
CA SER A 551 -4.27 8.79 -32.99
C SER A 551 -3.47 7.99 -31.96
N GLN A 552 -3.96 6.81 -31.58
CA GLN A 552 -3.32 5.91 -30.64
C GLN A 552 -1.95 5.38 -31.12
N TRP A 553 -1.69 5.33 -32.41
CA TRP A 553 -0.40 4.90 -32.96
C TRP A 553 0.70 5.94 -32.79
N LYS A 554 0.33 7.20 -32.54
CA LYS A 554 1.26 8.30 -32.26
C LYS A 554 1.73 8.32 -30.81
N GLU A 555 1.10 7.53 -29.95
CA GLU A 555 1.45 7.43 -28.52
C GLU A 555 2.57 6.40 -28.32
N GLY A 556 3.73 6.87 -27.82
CA GLY A 556 4.83 6.01 -27.36
C GLY A 556 4.71 5.69 -25.87
N LEU A 557 5.14 4.51 -25.47
CA LEU A 557 5.16 4.06 -24.06
C LEU A 557 6.59 3.90 -23.56
#